data_fc996d9f14a9a308b0122040ac0a0d1f
#
_entry.id   fc996d9f14a9a308b0122040ac0a0d1f
#
_cell.length_a   1.000
_cell.length_b   1.000
_cell.length_c   1.000
_cell.angle_alpha   90.00
_cell.angle_beta   90.00
_cell.angle_gamma   90.00
#
_symmetry.space_group_name_H-M   'P 1'
#
loop_
_entity.id
_entity.type
_entity.pdbx_description
1 polymer ?
#
loop_
_entity_poly.entity_id
_entity_poly.type
_entity_poly.pdbx_seq_one_letter_code
_entity_poly.pdbx_strand_id
1 'polypeptide(L)'
;LATAAALASAPVVLGGASAAHATGDHGRASAVVLRTGLDVSLLNKTVNVPLAVSLNEVQAPQSADRTALSARLDGVNGGKPFTVLGADVAQAKATVTARRAEGSVRVAHAKVHVPGLPLLSLIEADAITAKATCEVGRAPVASANVLGAVTVLGKRVTLTAGGPAEVKVPGVGEVRLDLSQRSTTTRTAAATALELKVSVNPLKLNVADVEGTVTLAKATCESPMAPPTGTPVPSHDPAGGPRPQGAPAEAGLAE
;
A
#
# COMPACT_ATOMS: atom_id res chain seq x y z
N LEU A 1 31.89 40.51 -47.51
CA LEU A 1 32.89 40.48 -46.44
C LEU A 1 32.24 41.00 -45.17
N ALA A 2 31.77 40.08 -44.30
CA ALA A 2 31.30 40.39 -42.96
C ALA A 2 31.86 39.31 -42.04
N THR A 3 32.80 39.71 -41.20
CA THR A 3 33.43 38.91 -40.15
C THR A 3 32.55 38.93 -38.91
N ALA A 4 32.05 37.79 -38.51
CA ALA A 4 31.34 37.60 -37.25
C ALA A 4 32.32 37.10 -36.19
N ALA A 5 32.52 37.91 -35.13
CA ALA A 5 33.27 37.54 -33.94
C ALA A 5 32.39 36.72 -32.98
N ALA A 6 32.77 35.49 -32.71
CA ALA A 6 32.12 34.63 -31.71
C ALA A 6 32.73 34.91 -30.34
N LEU A 7 31.92 35.42 -29.42
CA LEU A 7 32.20 35.52 -27.99
C LEU A 7 31.88 34.20 -27.31
N ALA A 8 32.86 33.44 -26.90
CA ALA A 8 32.71 32.25 -26.09
C ALA A 8 32.51 32.66 -24.63
N SER A 9 31.28 32.53 -24.13
CA SER A 9 30.95 32.59 -22.70
C SER A 9 31.05 31.21 -22.08
N ALA A 10 32.04 30.99 -21.22
CA ALA A 10 32.15 29.79 -20.41
C ALA A 10 31.08 29.78 -19.29
N PRO A 11 30.33 28.70 -19.11
CA PRO A 11 29.45 28.58 -17.94
C PRO A 11 30.32 28.26 -16.71
N VAL A 12 30.25 29.13 -15.71
CA VAL A 12 30.72 28.83 -14.36
C VAL A 12 29.76 27.82 -13.77
N VAL A 13 30.15 26.55 -13.69
CA VAL A 13 29.44 25.52 -12.94
C VAL A 13 29.73 25.76 -11.46
N LEU A 14 28.84 26.48 -10.79
CA LEU A 14 28.74 26.47 -9.34
C LEU A 14 28.29 25.04 -8.94
N GLY A 15 29.21 24.21 -8.54
CA GLY A 15 28.96 22.92 -7.90
C GLY A 15 28.20 23.15 -6.59
N GLY A 16 26.89 23.23 -6.68
CA GLY A 16 26.03 23.06 -5.53
C GLY A 16 26.25 21.64 -5.02
N ALA A 17 26.91 21.50 -3.87
CA ALA A 17 26.89 20.27 -3.10
C ALA A 17 25.40 20.02 -2.75
N SER A 18 24.73 19.21 -3.56
CA SER A 18 23.46 18.62 -3.20
C SER A 18 23.74 17.86 -1.90
N ALA A 19 23.22 18.37 -0.78
CA ALA A 19 23.12 17.59 0.41
C ALA A 19 22.42 16.30 -0.03
N ALA A 20 23.17 15.21 -0.13
CA ALA A 20 22.61 13.88 -0.23
C ALA A 20 21.80 13.73 1.05
N HIS A 21 20.51 14.05 0.98
CA HIS A 21 19.58 13.58 1.97
C HIS A 21 19.72 12.06 1.90
N ALA A 22 20.48 11.51 2.84
CA ALA A 22 20.39 10.11 3.14
C ALA A 22 18.89 9.88 3.38
N THR A 23 18.19 9.37 2.36
CA THR A 23 16.85 8.84 2.52
C THR A 23 17.02 7.64 3.43
N GLY A 24 17.11 7.93 4.74
CA GLY A 24 17.07 6.91 5.76
C GLY A 24 15.89 6.03 5.39
N ASP A 25 16.11 4.73 5.36
CA ASP A 25 15.09 3.75 4.96
C ASP A 25 14.00 3.77 6.04
N HIS A 26 13.11 4.76 5.92
CA HIS A 26 12.08 5.09 6.91
C HIS A 26 11.00 4.03 7.03
N GLY A 27 11.17 2.90 6.32
CA GLY A 27 10.12 1.91 6.20
C GLY A 27 8.98 2.39 5.30
N ARG A 28 8.04 1.51 5.04
CA ARG A 28 6.86 1.78 4.21
C ARG A 28 5.64 1.10 4.77
N ALA A 29 4.48 1.69 4.54
CA ALA A 29 3.21 1.06 4.83
C ALA A 29 2.21 1.40 3.73
N SER A 30 1.32 0.47 3.42
CA SER A 30 0.18 0.75 2.56
C SER A 30 -1.07 0.05 3.04
N ALA A 31 -2.22 0.62 2.68
CA ALA A 31 -3.51 0.04 2.94
C ALA A 31 -4.47 0.39 1.80
N VAL A 32 -5.32 -0.56 1.40
CA VAL A 32 -6.33 -0.35 0.38
C VAL A 32 -7.60 -1.11 0.74
N VAL A 33 -8.74 -0.44 0.64
CA VAL A 33 -10.05 -1.05 0.91
C VAL A 33 -10.47 -1.97 -0.23
N LEU A 34 -10.48 -1.45 -1.46
CA LEU A 34 -10.84 -2.20 -2.66
C LEU A 34 -9.83 -1.96 -3.76
N ARG A 35 -9.44 -3.02 -4.43
CA ARG A 35 -8.73 -2.96 -5.71
C ARG A 35 -9.35 -3.97 -6.66
N THR A 36 -9.70 -3.53 -7.86
CA THR A 36 -10.21 -4.38 -8.92
C THR A 36 -9.25 -4.40 -10.10
N GLY A 37 -9.08 -5.56 -10.69
CA GLY A 37 -8.46 -5.75 -12.00
C GLY A 37 -9.37 -6.70 -12.77
N LEU A 38 -10.41 -6.14 -13.39
CA LEU A 38 -11.42 -6.90 -14.13
C LEU A 38 -11.37 -6.52 -15.60
N ASP A 39 -11.50 -7.50 -16.46
CA ASP A 39 -11.76 -7.35 -17.89
C ASP A 39 -13.25 -7.58 -18.13
N VAL A 40 -13.94 -6.55 -18.60
CA VAL A 40 -15.37 -6.59 -18.88
C VAL A 40 -15.58 -6.56 -20.38
N SER A 41 -16.05 -7.66 -20.93
CA SER A 41 -16.44 -7.78 -22.33
C SER A 41 -17.96 -7.67 -22.46
N LEU A 42 -18.43 -6.73 -23.26
CA LEU A 42 -19.84 -6.46 -23.50
C LEU A 42 -20.21 -6.73 -24.97
N LEU A 43 -21.49 -6.94 -25.24
CA LEU A 43 -22.05 -7.07 -26.58
C LEU A 43 -21.32 -8.11 -27.45
N ASN A 44 -21.33 -9.37 -27.01
CA ASN A 44 -20.64 -10.48 -27.71
C ASN A 44 -19.13 -10.23 -27.92
N LYS A 45 -18.46 -9.62 -26.90
CA LYS A 45 -17.03 -9.28 -26.95
C LYS A 45 -16.65 -8.19 -27.95
N THR A 46 -17.62 -7.43 -28.44
CA THR A 46 -17.36 -6.30 -29.36
C THR A 46 -16.77 -5.10 -28.62
N VAL A 47 -17.10 -4.95 -27.31
CA VAL A 47 -16.61 -3.87 -26.45
C VAL A 47 -15.89 -4.49 -25.25
N ASN A 48 -14.60 -4.19 -25.10
CA ASN A 48 -13.80 -4.59 -23.95
C ASN A 48 -13.47 -3.35 -23.12
N VAL A 49 -13.84 -3.39 -21.84
CA VAL A 49 -13.58 -2.30 -20.89
C VAL A 49 -12.78 -2.86 -19.72
N PRO A 50 -11.50 -2.51 -19.59
CA PRO A 50 -10.74 -2.85 -18.39
C PRO A 50 -11.27 -2.02 -17.21
N LEU A 51 -11.65 -2.69 -16.14
CA LEU A 51 -12.12 -2.08 -14.91
C LEU A 51 -11.04 -2.16 -13.83
N ALA A 52 -10.17 -1.18 -13.79
CA ALA A 52 -9.17 -1.03 -12.74
C ALA A 52 -9.59 0.10 -11.79
N VAL A 53 -10.08 -0.26 -10.62
CA VAL A 53 -10.50 0.69 -9.57
C VAL A 53 -9.72 0.43 -8.30
N SER A 54 -9.25 1.51 -7.67
CA SER A 54 -8.68 1.48 -6.32
C SER A 54 -9.46 2.46 -5.45
N LEU A 55 -9.96 1.98 -4.30
CA LEU A 55 -10.70 2.79 -3.34
C LEU A 55 -9.98 2.83 -2.00
N ASN A 56 -9.87 4.03 -1.44
CA ASN A 56 -9.19 4.27 -0.16
C ASN A 56 -7.79 3.66 -0.13
N GLU A 57 -7.02 3.89 -1.17
CA GLU A 57 -5.61 3.53 -1.19
C GLU A 57 -4.78 4.62 -0.53
N VAL A 58 -4.00 4.23 0.46
CA VAL A 58 -3.08 5.09 1.20
C VAL A 58 -1.70 4.45 1.28
N GLN A 59 -0.68 5.30 1.23
CA GLN A 59 0.72 4.88 1.33
C GLN A 59 1.47 5.87 2.23
N ALA A 60 2.14 5.38 3.25
CA ALA A 60 3.03 6.16 4.10
C ALA A 60 4.49 5.94 3.67
N PRO A 61 5.33 7.00 3.77
CA PRO A 61 5.12 8.21 4.57
C PRO A 61 4.27 9.31 3.91
N GLN A 62 3.77 9.16 2.67
CA GLN A 62 3.10 10.23 1.92
C GLN A 62 1.63 10.45 2.33
N SER A 63 0.91 9.41 2.67
CA SER A 63 -0.50 9.52 3.08
C SER A 63 -0.79 8.66 4.30
N ALA A 64 -1.62 9.17 5.19
CA ALA A 64 -1.87 8.55 6.48
C ALA A 64 -3.23 7.85 6.59
N ASP A 65 -4.32 8.46 6.09
CA ASP A 65 -5.68 7.99 6.33
C ASP A 65 -6.63 8.36 5.19
N ARG A 66 -7.52 7.46 4.83
CA ARG A 66 -8.63 7.71 3.88
C ARG A 66 -9.87 6.94 4.27
N THR A 67 -11.01 7.60 4.10
CA THR A 67 -12.33 7.00 4.27
C THR A 67 -13.23 7.40 3.10
N ALA A 68 -13.81 6.41 2.41
CA ALA A 68 -14.89 6.62 1.44
C ALA A 68 -15.79 5.39 1.46
N LEU A 69 -17.09 5.61 1.57
CA LEU A 69 -18.07 4.55 1.77
C LEU A 69 -18.58 3.95 0.46
N SER A 70 -18.33 4.60 -0.66
CA SER A 70 -18.76 4.09 -1.97
C SER A 70 -17.77 4.41 -3.07
N ALA A 71 -17.68 3.52 -4.06
CA ALA A 71 -17.01 3.74 -5.33
C ALA A 71 -18.04 3.65 -6.46
N ARG A 72 -18.07 4.68 -7.32
CA ARG A 72 -18.96 4.75 -8.47
C ARG A 72 -18.13 4.86 -9.74
N LEU A 73 -18.67 4.30 -10.82
CA LEU A 73 -18.15 4.42 -12.17
C LEU A 73 -19.23 5.02 -13.04
N ASP A 74 -18.88 6.01 -13.82
CA ASP A 74 -19.80 6.64 -14.76
C ASP A 74 -19.78 5.92 -16.11
N GLY A 75 -20.93 5.87 -16.78
CA GLY A 75 -21.06 5.41 -18.14
C GLY A 75 -21.04 3.89 -18.39
N VAL A 76 -20.86 3.07 -17.37
CA VAL A 76 -20.69 1.60 -17.52
C VAL A 76 -22.03 0.85 -17.58
N ASN A 77 -23.13 1.44 -17.08
CA ASN A 77 -24.46 0.81 -17.04
C ASN A 77 -25.46 1.60 -17.91
N GLY A 78 -25.35 1.49 -19.23
CA GLY A 78 -26.23 2.21 -20.16
C GLY A 78 -26.18 3.72 -19.97
N GLY A 79 -25.01 4.32 -19.72
CA GLY A 79 -24.82 5.74 -19.47
C GLY A 79 -25.14 6.20 -18.04
N LYS A 80 -25.59 5.30 -17.16
CA LYS A 80 -25.90 5.59 -15.75
C LYS A 80 -24.71 5.31 -14.85
N PRO A 81 -24.59 6.04 -13.71
CA PRO A 81 -23.58 5.74 -12.69
C PRO A 81 -23.77 4.32 -12.15
N PHE A 82 -22.67 3.60 -11.98
CA PHE A 82 -22.63 2.24 -11.44
C PHE A 82 -21.86 2.22 -10.12
N THR A 83 -22.46 1.70 -9.06
CA THR A 83 -21.80 1.59 -7.76
C THR A 83 -21.06 0.26 -7.69
N VAL A 84 -19.73 0.30 -7.69
CA VAL A 84 -18.87 -0.89 -7.56
C VAL A 84 -18.79 -1.36 -6.11
N LEU A 85 -18.64 -0.43 -5.17
CA LEU A 85 -18.61 -0.72 -3.74
C LEU A 85 -19.53 0.22 -2.98
N GLY A 86 -20.33 -0.34 -2.07
CA GLY A 86 -20.99 0.35 -0.99
C GLY A 86 -20.61 -0.29 0.33
N ALA A 87 -20.40 0.50 1.39
CA ALA A 87 -20.09 0.02 2.72
C ALA A 87 -20.56 1.04 3.78
N ASP A 88 -20.90 0.56 4.99
CA ASP A 88 -21.21 1.44 6.12
C ASP A 88 -19.92 2.00 6.74
N VAL A 89 -18.84 1.22 6.74
CA VAL A 89 -17.49 1.64 7.12
C VAL A 89 -16.51 1.16 6.08
N ALA A 90 -15.67 2.05 5.59
CA ALA A 90 -14.56 1.72 4.70
C ALA A 90 -13.38 2.65 4.98
N GLN A 91 -12.45 2.20 5.79
CA GLN A 91 -11.29 2.98 6.24
C GLN A 91 -10.00 2.25 5.90
N ALA A 92 -9.04 2.99 5.34
CA ALA A 92 -7.67 2.56 5.16
C ALA A 92 -6.73 3.55 5.84
N LYS A 93 -5.76 3.05 6.59
CA LYS A 93 -4.77 3.84 7.30
C LYS A 93 -3.38 3.26 7.09
N ALA A 94 -2.42 4.12 6.77
CA ALA A 94 -1.01 3.79 6.69
C ALA A 94 -0.20 4.80 7.50
N THR A 95 0.67 4.32 8.38
CA THR A 95 1.52 5.16 9.24
C THR A 95 2.94 4.63 9.23
N VAL A 96 3.89 5.55 9.22
CA VAL A 96 5.32 5.25 9.35
C VAL A 96 5.92 6.22 10.37
N THR A 97 6.65 5.66 11.31
CA THR A 97 7.47 6.36 12.27
C THR A 97 8.91 5.86 12.18
N ALA A 98 9.84 6.47 12.90
CA ALA A 98 11.24 6.01 12.91
C ALA A 98 11.43 4.54 13.35
N ARG A 99 10.47 3.97 14.09
CA ARG A 99 10.58 2.61 14.65
C ARG A 99 9.50 1.64 14.21
N ARG A 100 8.45 2.09 13.51
CA ARG A 100 7.29 1.28 13.16
C ARG A 100 6.66 1.73 11.86
N ALA A 101 6.31 0.78 11.02
CA ALA A 101 5.44 0.94 9.87
C ALA A 101 4.18 0.07 10.05
N GLU A 102 3.01 0.64 9.82
CA GLU A 102 1.74 -0.06 9.99
C GLU A 102 0.75 0.32 8.90
N GLY A 103 0.19 -0.71 8.24
CA GLY A 103 -0.98 -0.59 7.38
C GLY A 103 -2.18 -1.26 8.03
N SER A 104 -3.37 -0.66 7.95
CA SER A 104 -4.60 -1.25 8.44
C SER A 104 -5.82 -0.88 7.60
N VAL A 105 -6.74 -1.83 7.47
CA VAL A 105 -8.02 -1.66 6.77
C VAL A 105 -9.13 -2.19 7.66
N ARG A 106 -10.24 -1.46 7.69
CA ARG A 106 -11.50 -1.89 8.29
C ARG A 106 -12.65 -1.59 7.34
N VAL A 107 -13.46 -2.60 7.07
CA VAL A 107 -14.67 -2.50 6.25
C VAL A 107 -15.82 -3.17 6.99
N ALA A 108 -16.99 -2.54 7.00
CA ALA A 108 -18.20 -3.11 7.55
C ALA A 108 -19.35 -3.00 6.55
N HIS A 109 -20.17 -4.03 6.48
CA HIS A 109 -21.35 -4.18 5.60
C HIS A 109 -21.04 -3.85 4.14
N ALA A 110 -19.95 -4.45 3.63
CA ALA A 110 -19.49 -4.24 2.26
C ALA A 110 -20.38 -4.98 1.26
N LYS A 111 -20.76 -4.29 0.17
CA LYS A 111 -21.41 -4.84 -1.01
C LYS A 111 -20.64 -4.46 -2.25
N VAL A 112 -20.17 -5.44 -2.98
CA VAL A 112 -19.45 -5.23 -4.24
C VAL A 112 -20.30 -5.71 -5.40
N HIS A 113 -20.41 -4.88 -6.44
CA HIS A 113 -21.12 -5.20 -7.67
C HIS A 113 -20.15 -5.16 -8.85
N VAL A 114 -20.47 -5.92 -9.89
CA VAL A 114 -19.74 -5.91 -11.16
C VAL A 114 -20.70 -5.53 -12.30
N PRO A 115 -20.20 -4.91 -13.36
CA PRO A 115 -20.99 -4.64 -14.54
C PRO A 115 -21.61 -5.93 -15.10
N GLY A 116 -22.82 -5.83 -15.65
CA GLY A 116 -23.57 -6.99 -16.17
C GLY A 116 -24.42 -7.73 -15.12
N LEU A 117 -24.21 -7.47 -13.84
CA LEU A 117 -25.04 -8.01 -12.74
C LEU A 117 -25.55 -6.88 -11.81
N PRO A 118 -26.36 -5.93 -12.31
CA PRO A 118 -26.74 -4.76 -11.52
C PRO A 118 -27.63 -5.07 -10.31
N LEU A 119 -28.36 -6.19 -10.34
CA LEU A 119 -29.28 -6.61 -9.28
C LEU A 119 -28.68 -7.65 -8.33
N LEU A 120 -27.49 -8.15 -8.62
CA LEU A 120 -26.85 -9.21 -7.84
C LEU A 120 -25.47 -8.73 -7.37
N SER A 121 -25.29 -8.73 -6.05
CA SER A 121 -23.96 -8.44 -5.50
C SER A 121 -23.00 -9.57 -5.81
N LEU A 122 -21.79 -9.22 -6.30
CA LEU A 122 -20.71 -10.18 -6.45
C LEU A 122 -20.35 -10.76 -5.08
N ILE A 123 -20.23 -9.90 -4.07
CA ILE A 123 -20.02 -10.30 -2.69
C ILE A 123 -20.65 -9.30 -1.73
N GLU A 124 -21.20 -9.86 -0.63
CA GLU A 124 -21.58 -9.11 0.57
C GLU A 124 -20.86 -9.70 1.77
N ALA A 125 -20.34 -8.85 2.65
CA ALA A 125 -19.62 -9.27 3.84
C ALA A 125 -19.86 -8.32 5.02
N ASP A 126 -20.06 -8.88 6.22
CA ASP A 126 -20.43 -8.10 7.40
C ASP A 126 -19.23 -7.32 7.95
N ALA A 127 -18.10 -7.97 8.17
CA ALA A 127 -16.91 -7.30 8.67
C ALA A 127 -15.63 -7.90 8.10
N ILE A 128 -14.77 -7.02 7.61
CA ILE A 128 -13.48 -7.37 7.00
C ILE A 128 -12.40 -6.51 7.62
N THR A 129 -11.31 -7.12 8.07
CA THR A 129 -10.14 -6.40 8.59
C THR A 129 -8.85 -6.97 8.05
N ALA A 130 -7.90 -6.11 7.74
CA ALA A 130 -6.53 -6.48 7.42
C ALA A 130 -5.56 -5.54 8.14
N LYS A 131 -4.47 -6.09 8.68
CA LYS A 131 -3.45 -5.32 9.37
C LYS A 131 -2.07 -5.92 9.12
N ALA A 132 -1.10 -5.09 8.82
CA ALA A 132 0.31 -5.42 8.74
C ALA A 132 1.10 -4.47 9.63
N THR A 133 1.97 -5.01 10.49
CA THR A 133 2.78 -4.25 11.43
C THR A 133 4.22 -4.71 11.34
N CYS A 134 5.13 -3.77 11.11
CA CYS A 134 6.56 -3.96 10.98
C CYS A 134 7.29 -3.01 11.93
N GLU A 135 8.01 -3.56 12.92
CA GLU A 135 8.75 -2.79 13.92
C GLU A 135 10.24 -3.07 13.81
N VAL A 136 11.06 -2.08 14.12
CA VAL A 136 12.52 -2.26 14.16
C VAL A 136 12.88 -3.31 15.21
N GLY A 137 13.67 -4.30 14.82
CA GLY A 137 14.15 -5.35 15.72
C GLY A 137 13.11 -6.42 16.09
N ARG A 138 11.93 -6.41 15.46
CA ARG A 138 10.90 -7.43 15.67
C ARG A 138 10.49 -8.10 14.36
N ALA A 139 10.02 -9.32 14.45
CA ALA A 139 9.44 -10.02 13.31
C ALA A 139 8.15 -9.30 12.85
N PRO A 140 7.98 -9.06 11.55
CA PRO A 140 6.77 -8.50 11.01
C PRO A 140 5.53 -9.36 11.28
N VAL A 141 4.39 -8.72 11.53
CA VAL A 141 3.13 -9.39 11.84
C VAL A 141 2.06 -9.01 10.82
N ALA A 142 1.36 -10.02 10.30
CA ALA A 142 0.21 -9.86 9.42
C ALA A 142 -1.03 -10.53 10.03
N SER A 143 -2.15 -9.83 10.04
CA SER A 143 -3.45 -10.36 10.42
C SER A 143 -4.51 -9.98 9.40
N ALA A 144 -5.37 -10.93 9.07
CA ALA A 144 -6.49 -10.73 8.15
C ALA A 144 -7.66 -11.57 8.65
N ASN A 145 -8.84 -10.96 8.76
CA ASN A 145 -10.03 -11.62 9.24
C ASN A 145 -11.24 -11.20 8.41
N VAL A 146 -12.11 -12.16 8.16
CA VAL A 146 -13.47 -11.97 7.65
C VAL A 146 -14.39 -12.55 8.71
N LEU A 147 -15.25 -11.72 9.27
CA LEU A 147 -16.16 -12.08 10.36
C LEU A 147 -17.61 -11.88 9.91
N GLY A 148 -18.50 -12.74 10.41
CA GLY A 148 -19.92 -12.69 10.10
C GLY A 148 -20.29 -13.44 8.83
N ALA A 149 -21.45 -13.08 8.27
CA ALA A 149 -21.96 -13.69 7.06
C ALA A 149 -21.23 -13.18 5.82
N VAL A 150 -20.93 -14.10 4.91
CA VAL A 150 -20.47 -13.78 3.56
C VAL A 150 -21.42 -14.40 2.56
N THR A 151 -21.88 -13.58 1.62
CA THR A 151 -22.75 -14.01 0.52
C THR A 151 -22.03 -13.71 -0.80
N VAL A 152 -21.97 -14.69 -1.69
CA VAL A 152 -21.34 -14.56 -3.01
C VAL A 152 -22.35 -14.96 -4.07
N LEU A 153 -22.59 -14.07 -5.04
CA LEU A 153 -23.61 -14.25 -6.08
C LEU A 153 -24.96 -14.73 -5.50
N GLY A 154 -25.37 -14.11 -4.39
CA GLY A 154 -26.62 -14.43 -3.69
C GLY A 154 -26.59 -15.72 -2.85
N LYS A 155 -25.51 -16.50 -2.87
CA LYS A 155 -25.35 -17.70 -2.04
C LYS A 155 -24.57 -17.41 -0.77
N ARG A 156 -25.11 -17.81 0.38
CA ARG A 156 -24.37 -17.75 1.65
C ARG A 156 -23.23 -18.77 1.62
N VAL A 157 -22.04 -18.30 1.97
CA VAL A 157 -20.80 -19.10 2.00
C VAL A 157 -20.41 -19.33 3.44
N THR A 158 -20.20 -20.59 3.81
CA THR A 158 -19.57 -20.95 5.08
C THR A 158 -18.06 -20.87 4.90
N LEU A 159 -17.44 -19.94 5.60
CA LEU A 159 -15.99 -19.72 5.53
C LEU A 159 -15.30 -20.68 6.49
N THR A 160 -14.43 -21.52 5.95
CA THR A 160 -13.46 -22.29 6.74
C THR A 160 -12.14 -21.54 6.82
N ALA A 161 -11.59 -21.42 8.01
CA ALA A 161 -10.33 -20.70 8.21
C ALA A 161 -9.20 -21.30 7.36
N GLY A 162 -8.69 -20.50 6.41
CA GLY A 162 -7.44 -20.79 5.69
C GLY A 162 -7.57 -21.62 4.40
N GLY A 163 -8.77 -21.89 3.88
CA GLY A 163 -8.95 -22.58 2.60
C GLY A 163 -9.61 -21.71 1.53
N PRO A 164 -9.38 -21.99 0.24
CA PRO A 164 -10.18 -21.39 -0.83
C PRO A 164 -11.61 -21.91 -0.80
N ALA A 165 -12.56 -21.02 -1.07
CA ALA A 165 -13.96 -21.39 -1.27
C ALA A 165 -14.34 -21.13 -2.74
N GLU A 166 -15.01 -22.08 -3.38
CA GLU A 166 -15.52 -21.94 -4.75
C GLU A 166 -17.04 -21.85 -4.73
N VAL A 167 -17.58 -20.86 -5.39
CA VAL A 167 -19.00 -20.63 -5.53
C VAL A 167 -19.37 -20.65 -7.01
N LYS A 168 -20.12 -21.69 -7.40
CA LYS A 168 -20.67 -21.82 -8.75
C LYS A 168 -22.17 -21.55 -8.71
N VAL A 169 -22.62 -20.65 -9.56
CA VAL A 169 -24.02 -20.33 -9.75
C VAL A 169 -24.40 -20.65 -11.18
N PRO A 170 -25.19 -21.73 -11.42
CA PRO A 170 -25.62 -22.09 -12.76
C PRO A 170 -26.28 -20.91 -13.48
N GLY A 171 -25.87 -20.65 -14.71
CA GLY A 171 -26.39 -19.53 -15.49
C GLY A 171 -25.86 -18.15 -15.12
N VAL A 172 -24.97 -18.03 -14.12
CA VAL A 172 -24.36 -16.76 -13.72
C VAL A 172 -22.85 -16.78 -13.87
N GLY A 173 -22.19 -17.75 -13.22
CA GLY A 173 -20.72 -17.81 -13.26
C GLY A 173 -20.12 -18.53 -12.06
N GLU A 174 -18.82 -18.35 -11.93
CA GLU A 174 -18.01 -18.93 -10.86
C GLU A 174 -17.16 -17.86 -10.18
N VAL A 175 -17.06 -17.95 -8.86
CA VAL A 175 -16.21 -17.11 -8.03
C VAL A 175 -15.39 -17.98 -7.10
N ARG A 176 -14.07 -17.85 -7.15
CA ARG A 176 -13.15 -18.43 -6.17
C ARG A 176 -12.75 -17.35 -5.16
N LEU A 177 -12.89 -17.69 -3.89
CA LEU A 177 -12.49 -16.83 -2.78
C LEU A 177 -11.24 -17.40 -2.12
N ASP A 178 -10.22 -16.59 -2.01
CA ASP A 178 -9.04 -16.87 -1.19
C ASP A 178 -9.09 -15.95 0.04
N LEU A 179 -9.18 -16.56 1.22
CA LEU A 179 -9.49 -15.88 2.48
C LEU A 179 -8.26 -15.74 3.36
N SER A 180 -8.17 -14.61 4.08
CA SER A 180 -7.21 -14.40 5.16
C SER A 180 -5.76 -14.73 4.79
N GLN A 181 -5.35 -14.34 3.59
CA GLN A 181 -3.99 -14.55 3.11
C GLN A 181 -3.00 -13.67 3.91
N ARG A 182 -1.93 -14.28 4.36
CA ARG A 182 -0.87 -13.62 5.13
C ARG A 182 0.48 -14.05 4.60
N SER A 183 1.38 -13.09 4.45
CA SER A 183 2.76 -13.33 4.05
C SER A 183 3.68 -12.46 4.91
N THR A 184 4.73 -13.06 5.44
CA THR A 184 5.74 -12.35 6.22
C THR A 184 7.13 -12.77 5.77
N THR A 185 8.04 -11.81 5.78
CA THR A 185 9.48 -12.03 5.60
C THR A 185 10.21 -11.51 6.83
N THR A 186 11.51 -11.41 6.78
CA THR A 186 12.31 -10.83 7.86
C THR A 186 12.05 -9.33 8.08
N ARG A 187 11.58 -8.61 7.04
CA ARG A 187 11.36 -7.15 7.08
C ARG A 187 9.98 -6.72 6.63
N THR A 188 9.19 -7.56 5.99
CA THR A 188 7.91 -7.19 5.42
C THR A 188 6.77 -8.04 5.94
N ALA A 189 5.58 -7.47 6.00
CA ALA A 189 4.35 -8.19 6.20
C ALA A 189 3.27 -7.73 5.21
N ALA A 190 2.45 -8.65 4.76
CA ALA A 190 1.28 -8.41 3.95
C ALA A 190 0.09 -9.22 4.45
N ALA A 191 -1.05 -8.57 4.55
CA ALA A 191 -2.33 -9.16 4.92
C ALA A 191 -3.37 -8.82 3.86
N THR A 192 -4.03 -9.83 3.28
CA THR A 192 -5.19 -9.67 2.40
C THR A 192 -6.34 -10.45 3.01
N ALA A 193 -7.40 -9.74 3.38
CA ALA A 193 -8.51 -10.41 4.04
C ALA A 193 -9.34 -11.23 3.06
N LEU A 194 -9.55 -10.72 1.85
CA LEU A 194 -10.35 -11.38 0.83
C LEU A 194 -9.83 -11.06 -0.56
N GLU A 195 -9.55 -12.10 -1.32
CA GLU A 195 -9.26 -12.03 -2.76
C GLU A 195 -10.23 -12.93 -3.50
N LEU A 196 -10.89 -12.37 -4.52
CA LEU A 196 -11.83 -13.08 -5.35
C LEU A 196 -11.26 -13.17 -6.78
N LYS A 197 -11.25 -14.37 -7.32
CA LYS A 197 -11.09 -14.61 -8.75
C LYS A 197 -12.47 -14.80 -9.34
N VAL A 198 -12.84 -13.95 -10.27
CA VAL A 198 -14.17 -13.81 -10.82
C VAL A 198 -14.19 -14.29 -12.26
N SER A 199 -15.14 -15.15 -12.60
CA SER A 199 -15.49 -15.49 -13.98
C SER A 199 -17.01 -15.56 -14.08
N VAL A 200 -17.62 -14.52 -14.62
CA VAL A 200 -19.07 -14.33 -14.66
C VAL A 200 -19.50 -14.05 -16.09
N ASN A 201 -20.38 -14.94 -16.61
CA ASN A 201 -21.00 -14.81 -17.92
C ASN A 201 -22.48 -15.20 -17.81
N PRO A 202 -23.37 -14.23 -17.52
CA PRO A 202 -24.79 -14.51 -17.30
C PRO A 202 -25.43 -15.22 -18.47
N LEU A 203 -26.07 -16.37 -18.19
CA LEU A 203 -26.78 -17.22 -19.13
C LEU A 203 -25.96 -17.68 -20.35
N LYS A 204 -24.63 -17.49 -20.33
CA LYS A 204 -23.72 -17.73 -21.48
C LYS A 204 -24.15 -17.00 -22.75
N LEU A 205 -24.89 -15.91 -22.60
CA LEU A 205 -25.37 -15.09 -23.72
C LEU A 205 -24.32 -14.09 -24.23
N ASN A 206 -23.13 -14.04 -23.59
CA ASN A 206 -22.07 -13.09 -23.88
C ASN A 206 -22.52 -11.61 -23.88
N VAL A 207 -23.62 -11.31 -23.21
CA VAL A 207 -24.11 -9.95 -23.02
C VAL A 207 -23.12 -9.17 -22.14
N ALA A 208 -22.60 -9.85 -21.13
CA ALA A 208 -21.49 -9.38 -20.31
C ALA A 208 -20.63 -10.59 -19.91
N ASP A 209 -19.33 -10.51 -20.14
CA ASP A 209 -18.34 -11.49 -19.68
C ASP A 209 -17.33 -10.72 -18.80
N VAL A 210 -17.24 -11.11 -17.53
CA VAL A 210 -16.41 -10.42 -16.53
C VAL A 210 -15.42 -11.41 -15.97
N GLU A 211 -14.14 -11.16 -16.20
CA GLU A 211 -13.04 -11.97 -15.69
C GLU A 211 -12.04 -11.10 -14.92
N GLY A 212 -11.39 -11.68 -13.93
CA GLY A 212 -10.30 -11.02 -13.23
C GLY A 212 -10.32 -11.18 -11.72
N THR A 213 -9.74 -10.20 -11.03
CA THR A 213 -9.50 -10.26 -9.58
C THR A 213 -10.09 -9.05 -8.87
N VAL A 214 -10.71 -9.30 -7.72
CA VAL A 214 -11.17 -8.29 -6.78
C VAL A 214 -10.50 -8.54 -5.43
N THR A 215 -9.75 -7.57 -4.93
CA THR A 215 -9.11 -7.60 -3.61
C THR A 215 -9.86 -6.67 -2.67
N LEU A 216 -10.30 -7.20 -1.53
CA LEU A 216 -10.88 -6.42 -0.44
C LEU A 216 -9.99 -6.49 0.78
N ALA A 217 -9.71 -5.32 1.35
CA ALA A 217 -8.90 -5.12 2.54
C ALA A 217 -7.50 -5.74 2.44
N LYS A 218 -6.58 -4.99 1.85
CA LYS A 218 -5.15 -5.34 1.82
C LYS A 218 -4.33 -4.32 2.59
N ALA A 219 -3.43 -4.80 3.44
CA ALA A 219 -2.48 -4.00 4.19
C ALA A 219 -1.07 -4.56 4.02
N THR A 220 -0.07 -3.69 3.90
CA THR A 220 1.34 -4.08 3.81
C THR A 220 2.19 -3.18 4.69
N CYS A 221 3.34 -3.69 5.12
CA CYS A 221 4.39 -2.88 5.74
C CYS A 221 5.78 -3.42 5.43
N GLU A 222 6.76 -2.53 5.56
CA GLU A 222 8.19 -2.81 5.56
C GLU A 222 8.83 -2.12 6.77
N SER A 223 9.65 -2.86 7.52
CA SER A 223 10.30 -2.35 8.72
C SER A 223 11.24 -1.20 8.39
N PRO A 224 11.19 -0.10 9.15
CA PRO A 224 12.23 0.91 9.13
C PRO A 224 13.59 0.29 9.46
N MET A 225 14.66 0.83 8.91
CA MET A 225 16.01 0.47 9.38
C MET A 225 16.28 1.12 10.74
N ALA A 226 16.98 0.41 11.61
CA ALA A 226 17.48 1.04 12.82
C ALA A 226 18.40 2.22 12.42
N PRO A 227 18.28 3.38 13.08
CA PRO A 227 19.25 4.44 12.90
C PRO A 227 20.65 3.85 13.10
N PRO A 228 21.64 4.23 12.29
CA PRO A 228 23.01 3.81 12.55
C PRO A 228 23.34 4.21 14.00
N THR A 229 23.65 3.22 14.82
CA THR A 229 24.24 3.48 16.13
C THR A 229 25.53 4.23 15.83
N GLY A 230 25.50 5.57 16.07
CA GLY A 230 26.68 6.38 15.88
C GLY A 230 27.81 5.71 16.65
N THR A 231 28.85 5.30 15.95
CA THR A 231 30.13 4.96 16.56
C THR A 231 30.45 6.14 17.47
N PRO A 232 30.74 5.92 18.76
CA PRO A 232 31.17 7.02 19.62
C PRO A 232 32.32 7.68 18.90
N VAL A 233 32.15 8.93 18.48
CA VAL A 233 33.28 9.75 18.01
C VAL A 233 34.25 9.74 19.19
N PRO A 234 35.47 9.21 19.05
CA PRO A 234 36.42 9.31 20.13
C PRO A 234 36.55 10.81 20.43
N SER A 235 36.16 11.17 21.65
CA SER A 235 36.43 12.52 22.14
C SER A 235 37.92 12.73 22.02
N HIS A 236 38.32 13.50 21.02
CA HIS A 236 39.64 14.08 21.03
C HIS A 236 39.65 15.03 22.23
N ASP A 237 40.15 14.53 23.34
CA ASP A 237 40.66 15.40 24.39
C ASP A 237 41.66 16.38 23.73
N PRO A 238 41.49 17.67 23.86
CA PRO A 238 42.52 18.62 23.45
C PRO A 238 43.58 18.61 24.54
N ALA A 239 44.34 17.49 24.64
CA ALA A 239 45.49 17.41 25.48
C ALA A 239 46.65 18.04 24.75
N GLY A 240 47.10 19.19 25.21
CA GLY A 240 48.38 19.71 24.84
C GLY A 240 48.36 21.14 24.26
N GLY A 241 47.84 22.09 25.01
CA GLY A 241 48.30 23.47 24.84
C GLY A 241 49.79 23.55 25.20
N PRO A 242 50.61 24.37 24.45
CA PRO A 242 52.02 24.50 24.73
C PRO A 242 52.23 25.08 26.13
N ARG A 243 52.95 24.36 26.98
CA ARG A 243 53.47 24.87 28.25
C ARG A 243 54.43 26.00 27.95
N PRO A 244 54.33 27.20 28.64
CA PRO A 244 55.36 28.19 28.61
C PRO A 244 56.63 27.61 29.25
N GLN A 245 57.76 27.63 28.53
CA GLN A 245 59.06 27.34 29.11
C GLN A 245 59.39 28.44 30.09
N GLY A 246 59.69 28.03 31.31
CA GLY A 246 60.07 28.93 32.40
C GLY A 246 61.32 29.69 32.11
N ALA A 247 61.36 30.92 32.60
CA ALA A 247 62.49 31.82 32.59
C ALA A 247 63.70 31.26 33.36
N PRO A 248 64.94 31.64 32.99
CA PRO A 248 66.16 31.15 33.62
C PRO A 248 66.26 31.66 35.07
N ALA A 249 66.73 30.76 35.94
CA ALA A 249 67.04 31.06 37.32
C ALA A 249 68.19 32.00 37.41
N GLU A 250 68.03 33.12 38.06
CA GLU A 250 69.16 34.00 38.45
C GLU A 250 69.93 33.33 39.60
N ALA A 251 71.24 33.30 39.40
CA ALA A 251 72.20 32.91 40.44
C ALA A 251 72.33 34.05 41.45
N GLY A 252 71.91 33.87 42.67
CA GLY A 252 72.23 34.76 43.80
C GLY A 252 73.50 34.30 44.45
N LEU A 253 74.43 35.25 44.52
CA LEU A 253 75.70 35.14 45.17
C LEU A 253 75.56 35.25 46.71
N ALA A 254 76.54 34.63 47.33
CA ALA A 254 76.93 34.53 48.71
C ALA A 254 76.88 35.82 49.59
N GLU A 255 76.67 35.69 50.86
CA GLU A 255 77.48 35.92 52.04
C GLU A 255 76.94 35.21 53.24
#